data_cd40e79db4dff59b65e0a088bd2af185
#
_entry.id   cd40e79db4dff59b65e0a088bd2af185
#
_cell.length_a   1.000
_cell.length_b   1.000
_cell.length_c   1.000
_cell.angle_alpha   90.00
_cell.angle_beta   90.00
_cell.angle_gamma   90.00
#
_symmetry.space_group_name_H-M   'P 1'
#
loop_
_entity.id
_entity.type
_entity.pdbx_description
1 polymer ?
#
loop_
_entity_poly.entity_id
_entity_poly.type
_entity_poly.pdbx_seq_one_letter_code
_entity_poly.pdbx_strand_id
1 'polypeptide(L)'
;MHKDLKKRIYTSIILFLLLYAMAMNNYILGYFLIIIGIYSIIEFFNIISLIPKIKRVKYFLINFFFITYIFIFCTLFLILSSYLYLKIVIFIILLTCVASDVGGFVFGKFFKGPKLTKISPKKTISGAIGSIIFSLTLISTTTYYLTNKFDLGIFIIGLFVSIGCQLGDLFISFLKRKSSIKDTGKFLPGHGGILDRIDGMLIGVPI
;
A
#
# COMPACT_ATOMS: atom_id res chain seq x y z
N MET A 1 -18.71 17.01 -10.38
CA MET A 1 -17.25 16.97 -10.58
C MET A 1 -16.46 17.79 -9.55
N HIS A 2 -16.78 19.07 -9.30
CA HIS A 2 -16.06 19.90 -8.31
C HIS A 2 -16.15 19.44 -6.85
N LYS A 3 -17.28 18.91 -6.38
CA LYS A 3 -17.47 18.44 -4.99
C LYS A 3 -16.60 17.21 -4.66
N ASP A 4 -16.45 16.28 -5.61
CA ASP A 4 -15.63 15.07 -5.39
C ASP A 4 -14.14 15.38 -5.44
N LEU A 5 -13.72 16.35 -6.25
CA LEU A 5 -12.33 16.80 -6.29
C LEU A 5 -11.94 17.47 -4.94
N LYS A 6 -12.80 18.35 -4.41
CA LYS A 6 -12.56 18.97 -3.09
C LYS A 6 -12.44 17.93 -1.99
N LYS A 7 -13.35 16.93 -1.94
CA LYS A 7 -13.27 15.84 -0.94
C LYS A 7 -11.93 15.08 -1.04
N ARG A 8 -11.49 14.77 -2.26
CA ARG A 8 -10.20 14.09 -2.48
C ARG A 8 -9.01 14.91 -2.01
N ILE A 9 -8.99 16.21 -2.29
CA ILE A 9 -7.92 17.11 -1.83
C ILE A 9 -7.89 17.15 -0.30
N TYR A 10 -9.03 17.34 0.36
CA TYR A 10 -9.13 17.37 1.81
C TYR A 10 -8.62 16.06 2.45
N THR A 11 -9.07 14.91 1.95
CA THR A 11 -8.61 13.62 2.48
C THR A 11 -7.12 13.39 2.26
N SER A 12 -6.57 13.82 1.12
CA SER A 12 -5.12 13.71 0.87
C SER A 12 -4.31 14.60 1.81
N ILE A 13 -4.76 15.83 2.09
CA ILE A 13 -4.10 16.73 3.05
C ILE A 13 -4.14 16.13 4.46
N ILE A 14 -5.30 15.64 4.89
CA ILE A 14 -5.46 15.00 6.21
C ILE A 14 -4.54 13.79 6.34
N LEU A 15 -4.49 12.92 5.32
CA LEU A 15 -3.60 11.75 5.33
C LEU A 15 -2.13 12.14 5.39
N PHE A 16 -1.73 13.20 4.69
CA PHE A 16 -0.35 13.71 4.73
C PHE A 16 0.02 14.28 6.10
N LEU A 17 -0.86 15.10 6.70
CA LEU A 17 -0.65 15.63 8.04
C LEU A 17 -0.59 14.53 9.10
N LEU A 18 -1.41 13.51 8.93
CA LEU A 18 -1.44 12.35 9.81
C LEU A 18 -0.16 11.51 9.68
N LEU A 19 0.34 11.32 8.45
CA LEU A 19 1.63 10.66 8.22
C LEU A 19 2.79 11.43 8.87
N TYR A 20 2.77 12.75 8.80
CA TYR A 20 3.73 13.61 9.49
C TYR A 20 3.63 13.47 11.02
N ALA A 21 2.42 13.50 11.58
CA ALA A 21 2.19 13.32 13.01
C ALA A 21 2.66 11.92 13.51
N MET A 22 2.44 10.86 12.73
CA MET A 22 2.95 9.51 13.01
C MET A 22 4.48 9.45 13.00
N ALA A 23 5.11 10.18 12.08
CA ALA A 23 6.57 10.26 12.04
C ALA A 23 7.14 10.92 13.31
N MET A 24 6.44 11.92 13.86
CA MET A 24 6.87 12.64 15.06
C MET A 24 6.55 11.91 16.36
N ASN A 25 5.47 11.14 16.45
CA ASN A 25 4.99 10.56 17.71
C ASN A 25 4.60 9.09 17.56
N ASN A 26 5.30 8.20 18.32
CA ASN A 26 5.05 6.77 18.31
C ASN A 26 3.68 6.37 18.89
N TYR A 27 3.11 7.16 19.80
CA TYR A 27 1.76 6.88 20.32
C TYR A 27 0.70 7.10 19.24
N ILE A 28 0.83 8.20 18.47
CA ILE A 28 -0.06 8.48 17.33
C ILE A 28 0.08 7.38 16.28
N LEU A 29 1.31 6.95 16.00
CA LEU A 29 1.58 5.82 15.11
C LEU A 29 0.89 4.54 15.57
N GLY A 30 1.01 4.20 16.87
CA GLY A 30 0.38 3.02 17.44
C GLY A 30 -1.15 3.03 17.32
N TYR A 31 -1.80 4.13 17.70
CA TYR A 31 -3.25 4.28 17.54
C TYR A 31 -3.68 4.15 16.07
N PHE A 32 -2.93 4.73 15.17
CA PHE A 32 -3.25 4.67 13.74
C PHE A 32 -3.09 3.27 13.16
N LEU A 33 -2.03 2.54 13.54
CA LEU A 33 -1.84 1.14 13.13
C LEU A 33 -2.96 0.22 13.65
N ILE A 34 -3.45 0.45 14.87
CA ILE A 34 -4.59 -0.29 15.41
C ILE A 34 -5.84 -0.02 14.58
N ILE A 35 -6.12 1.24 14.27
CA ILE A 35 -7.28 1.63 13.45
C ILE A 35 -7.18 1.01 12.05
N ILE A 36 -6.04 1.17 11.37
CA ILE A 36 -5.81 0.58 10.05
C ILE A 36 -5.96 -0.94 10.10
N GLY A 37 -5.37 -1.60 11.12
CA GLY A 37 -5.44 -3.04 11.27
C GLY A 37 -6.87 -3.54 11.40
N ILE A 38 -7.65 -2.94 12.31
CA ILE A 38 -9.05 -3.32 12.54
C ILE A 38 -9.89 -3.14 11.27
N TYR A 39 -9.83 -1.97 10.64
CA TYR A 39 -10.61 -1.72 9.43
C TYR A 39 -10.19 -2.61 8.26
N SER A 40 -8.89 -2.89 8.10
CA SER A 40 -8.40 -3.81 7.08
C SER A 40 -8.93 -5.23 7.27
N ILE A 41 -9.00 -5.70 8.51
CA ILE A 41 -9.59 -7.01 8.85
C ILE A 41 -11.08 -7.02 8.52
N ILE A 42 -11.83 -6.00 8.90
CA ILE A 42 -13.27 -5.90 8.62
C ILE A 42 -13.52 -5.88 7.10
N GLU A 43 -12.79 -5.05 6.35
CA GLU A 43 -12.93 -4.97 4.90
C GLU A 43 -12.56 -6.29 4.23
N PHE A 44 -11.50 -6.95 4.68
CA PHE A 44 -11.09 -8.25 4.16
C PHE A 44 -12.15 -9.33 4.41
N PHE A 45 -12.72 -9.38 5.62
CA PHE A 45 -13.83 -10.29 5.94
C PHE A 45 -15.01 -10.10 5.01
N ASN A 46 -15.38 -8.84 4.77
CA ASN A 46 -16.47 -8.51 3.85
C ASN A 46 -16.16 -8.99 2.42
N ILE A 47 -14.92 -8.81 1.93
CA ILE A 47 -14.51 -9.28 0.61
C ILE A 47 -14.63 -10.80 0.52
N ILE A 48 -14.08 -11.53 1.48
CA ILE A 48 -14.07 -13.00 1.46
C ILE A 48 -15.47 -13.58 1.61
N SER A 49 -16.35 -12.95 2.41
CA SER A 49 -17.74 -13.40 2.57
C SER A 49 -18.58 -13.31 1.29
N LEU A 50 -18.23 -12.38 0.40
CA LEU A 50 -18.90 -12.19 -0.89
C LEU A 50 -18.41 -13.15 -1.99
N ILE A 51 -17.38 -13.94 -1.74
CA ILE A 51 -16.88 -14.91 -2.72
C ILE A 51 -17.88 -16.07 -2.85
N PRO A 52 -18.48 -16.31 -4.04
CA PRO A 52 -19.47 -17.36 -4.20
C PRO A 52 -18.85 -18.75 -3.96
N LYS A 53 -19.66 -19.65 -3.35
CA LYS A 53 -19.31 -21.07 -3.11
C LYS A 53 -18.04 -21.30 -2.27
N ILE A 54 -17.62 -20.33 -1.43
CA ILE A 54 -16.53 -20.56 -0.51
C ILE A 54 -16.97 -21.53 0.60
N LYS A 55 -16.21 -22.60 0.83
CA LYS A 55 -16.47 -23.54 1.92
C LYS A 55 -16.18 -22.87 3.26
N ARG A 56 -17.02 -23.13 4.30
CA ARG A 56 -16.91 -22.53 5.65
C ARG A 56 -15.51 -22.65 6.26
N VAL A 57 -14.89 -23.82 6.12
CA VAL A 57 -13.51 -24.06 6.61
C VAL A 57 -12.50 -23.15 5.90
N LYS A 58 -12.62 -23.04 4.56
CA LYS A 58 -11.74 -22.19 3.76
C LYS A 58 -11.89 -20.71 4.10
N TYR A 59 -13.13 -20.27 4.32
CA TYR A 59 -13.42 -18.91 4.80
C TYR A 59 -12.72 -18.64 6.13
N PHE A 60 -12.85 -19.54 7.11
CA PHE A 60 -12.22 -19.40 8.42
C PHE A 60 -10.68 -19.35 8.32
N LEU A 61 -10.07 -20.28 7.58
CA LEU A 61 -8.63 -20.34 7.41
C LEU A 61 -8.05 -19.07 6.77
N ILE A 62 -8.66 -18.60 5.66
CA ILE A 62 -8.19 -17.39 4.96
C ILE A 62 -8.24 -16.17 5.89
N ASN A 63 -9.33 -16.01 6.62
CA ASN A 63 -9.48 -14.90 7.57
C ASN A 63 -8.50 -15.01 8.75
N PHE A 64 -8.29 -16.21 9.28
CA PHE A 64 -7.32 -16.46 10.33
C PHE A 64 -5.89 -16.07 9.91
N PHE A 65 -5.46 -16.53 8.74
CA PHE A 65 -4.15 -16.15 8.20
C PHE A 65 -4.02 -14.65 7.96
N PHE A 66 -5.06 -13.99 7.49
CA PHE A 66 -5.03 -12.55 7.28
C PHE A 66 -4.96 -11.77 8.60
N ILE A 67 -5.73 -12.17 9.63
CA ILE A 67 -5.64 -11.58 10.97
C ILE A 67 -4.22 -11.70 11.53
N THR A 68 -3.66 -12.91 11.47
CA THR A 68 -2.30 -13.18 11.96
C THR A 68 -1.29 -12.33 11.21
N TYR A 69 -1.43 -12.21 9.90
CA TYR A 69 -0.56 -11.37 9.07
C TYR A 69 -0.63 -9.90 9.47
N ILE A 70 -1.83 -9.32 9.60
CA ILE A 70 -2.02 -7.91 10.01
C ILE A 70 -1.47 -7.68 11.43
N PHE A 71 -1.69 -8.63 12.34
CA PHE A 71 -1.15 -8.54 13.70
C PHE A 71 0.38 -8.49 13.69
N ILE A 72 1.03 -9.42 12.99
CA ILE A 72 2.49 -9.44 12.85
C ILE A 72 2.99 -8.16 12.17
N PHE A 73 2.35 -7.73 11.08
CA PHE A 73 2.70 -6.51 10.38
C PHE A 73 2.66 -5.27 11.29
N CYS A 74 1.56 -5.07 12.02
CA CYS A 74 1.43 -3.92 12.92
C CYS A 74 2.41 -3.97 14.08
N THR A 75 2.63 -5.15 14.69
CA THR A 75 3.57 -5.30 15.81
C THR A 75 5.00 -5.09 15.39
N LEU A 76 5.44 -5.68 14.27
CA LEU A 76 6.79 -5.45 13.74
C LEU A 76 7.00 -3.98 13.37
N PHE A 77 6.01 -3.34 12.73
CA PHE A 77 6.07 -1.92 12.39
C PHE A 77 6.27 -1.05 13.64
N LEU A 78 5.54 -1.33 14.74
CA LEU A 78 5.68 -0.61 16.00
C LEU A 78 7.04 -0.84 16.65
N ILE A 79 7.51 -2.08 16.71
CA ILE A 79 8.81 -2.44 17.30
C ILE A 79 9.94 -1.73 16.54
N LEU A 80 9.94 -1.83 15.23
CA LEU A 80 10.97 -1.21 14.39
C LEU A 80 10.92 0.32 14.48
N SER A 81 9.72 0.92 14.58
CA SER A 81 9.55 2.37 14.74
C SER A 81 9.99 2.90 16.12
N SER A 82 10.24 2.03 17.10
CA SER A 82 10.77 2.44 18.40
C SER A 82 12.25 2.83 18.33
N TYR A 83 12.96 2.38 17.30
CA TYR A 83 14.35 2.73 17.04
C TYR A 83 14.43 3.82 15.98
N LEU A 84 15.06 4.95 16.29
CA LEU A 84 15.07 6.14 15.42
C LEU A 84 15.55 5.84 13.99
N TYR A 85 16.66 5.09 13.86
CA TYR A 85 17.21 4.75 12.54
C TYR A 85 16.25 3.86 11.72
N LEU A 86 15.68 2.84 12.34
CA LEU A 86 14.74 1.92 11.68
C LEU A 86 13.43 2.64 11.33
N LYS A 87 12.99 3.57 12.17
CA LYS A 87 11.85 4.43 11.90
C LYS A 87 12.04 5.23 10.61
N ILE A 88 13.20 5.87 10.45
CA ILE A 88 13.53 6.61 9.23
C ILE A 88 13.49 5.69 8.01
N VAL A 89 14.10 4.51 8.11
CA VAL A 89 14.12 3.52 7.02
C VAL A 89 12.69 3.10 6.63
N ILE A 90 11.84 2.75 7.60
CA ILE A 90 10.45 2.36 7.33
C ILE A 90 9.68 3.49 6.64
N PHE A 91 9.84 4.74 7.09
CA PHE A 91 9.17 5.87 6.46
C PHE A 91 9.68 6.13 5.03
N ILE A 92 10.97 5.90 4.75
CA ILE A 92 11.52 5.93 3.39
C ILE A 92 10.88 4.83 2.54
N ILE A 93 10.73 3.61 3.06
CA ILE A 93 10.06 2.51 2.36
C ILE A 93 8.59 2.86 2.08
N LEU A 94 7.86 3.42 3.05
CA LEU A 94 6.48 3.89 2.84
C LEU A 94 6.39 4.93 1.72
N LEU A 95 7.29 5.91 1.71
CA LEU A 95 7.35 6.91 0.64
C LEU A 95 7.70 6.28 -0.70
N THR A 96 8.55 5.25 -0.70
CA THR A 96 8.89 4.47 -1.90
C THR A 96 7.68 3.72 -2.46
N CYS A 97 6.81 3.16 -1.59
CA CYS A 97 5.55 2.56 -2.02
C CYS A 97 4.63 3.61 -2.69
N VAL A 98 4.50 4.80 -2.09
CA VAL A 98 3.72 5.90 -2.68
C VAL A 98 4.31 6.33 -4.03
N ALA A 99 5.64 6.43 -4.13
CA ALA A 99 6.31 6.75 -5.39
C ALA A 99 6.06 5.68 -6.47
N SER A 100 6.05 4.40 -6.09
CA SER A 100 5.67 3.29 -6.97
C SER A 100 4.29 3.51 -7.59
N ASP A 101 3.29 3.84 -6.76
CA ASP A 101 1.91 4.07 -7.22
C ASP A 101 1.81 5.29 -8.13
N VAL A 102 2.46 6.39 -7.77
CA VAL A 102 2.52 7.61 -8.59
C VAL A 102 3.19 7.34 -9.93
N GLY A 103 4.35 6.66 -9.93
CA GLY A 103 5.07 6.29 -11.15
C GLY A 103 4.22 5.41 -12.07
N GLY A 104 3.53 4.41 -11.47
CA GLY A 104 2.60 3.53 -12.19
C GLY A 104 1.46 4.28 -12.86
N PHE A 105 0.87 5.24 -12.14
CA PHE A 105 -0.20 6.08 -12.66
C PHE A 105 0.29 7.01 -13.78
N VAL A 106 1.39 7.72 -13.55
CA VAL A 106 1.94 8.71 -14.49
C VAL A 106 2.35 8.03 -15.80
N PHE A 107 3.21 7.02 -15.72
CA PHE A 107 3.71 6.32 -16.91
C PHE A 107 2.60 5.55 -17.63
N GLY A 108 1.71 4.90 -16.88
CA GLY A 108 0.57 4.19 -17.47
C GLY A 108 -0.38 5.11 -18.24
N LYS A 109 -0.55 6.36 -17.76
CA LYS A 109 -1.40 7.35 -18.45
C LYS A 109 -0.71 7.99 -19.65
N PHE A 110 0.58 8.32 -19.54
CA PHE A 110 1.32 9.00 -20.62
C PHE A 110 1.69 8.04 -21.76
N PHE A 111 2.31 6.92 -21.43
CA PHE A 111 2.82 5.97 -22.43
C PHE A 111 1.78 4.95 -22.87
N LYS A 112 0.68 4.79 -22.10
CA LYS A 112 -0.34 3.77 -22.35
C LYS A 112 0.30 2.38 -22.53
N GLY A 113 0.04 1.64 -23.59
CA GLY A 113 0.68 0.37 -23.88
C GLY A 113 -0.19 -0.85 -23.53
N PRO A 114 0.34 -2.06 -23.66
CA PRO A 114 -0.40 -3.28 -23.42
C PRO A 114 -0.79 -3.43 -21.95
N LYS A 115 -1.93 -4.08 -21.70
CA LYS A 115 -2.44 -4.33 -20.35
C LYS A 115 -1.51 -5.29 -19.61
N LEU A 116 -1.20 -4.99 -18.36
CA LEU A 116 -0.35 -5.83 -17.52
C LEU A 116 -1.02 -7.17 -17.21
N THR A 117 -2.31 -7.14 -16.83
CA THR A 117 -3.09 -8.35 -16.48
C THR A 117 -4.55 -8.20 -16.89
N LYS A 118 -5.24 -9.36 -17.04
CA LYS A 118 -6.69 -9.40 -17.25
C LYS A 118 -7.48 -9.01 -15.98
N ILE A 119 -6.88 -9.16 -14.81
CA ILE A 119 -7.48 -8.89 -13.49
C ILE A 119 -7.70 -7.40 -13.28
N SER A 120 -6.72 -6.57 -13.66
CA SER A 120 -6.77 -5.12 -13.57
C SER A 120 -6.50 -4.47 -14.93
N PRO A 121 -7.55 -4.31 -15.78
CA PRO A 121 -7.39 -3.87 -17.15
C PRO A 121 -6.92 -2.41 -17.30
N LYS A 122 -6.87 -1.66 -16.20
CA LYS A 122 -6.33 -0.29 -16.17
C LYS A 122 -4.83 -0.25 -15.96
N LYS A 123 -4.20 -1.34 -15.48
CA LYS A 123 -2.75 -1.43 -15.30
C LYS A 123 -2.08 -1.81 -16.63
N THR A 124 -1.00 -1.08 -16.96
CA THR A 124 -0.22 -1.26 -18.18
C THR A 124 1.20 -1.70 -17.85
N ILE A 125 1.88 -2.31 -18.82
CA ILE A 125 3.31 -2.67 -18.68
C ILE A 125 4.17 -1.41 -18.53
N SER A 126 3.87 -0.34 -19.28
CA SER A 126 4.53 0.95 -19.09
C SER A 126 4.37 1.52 -17.69
N GLY A 127 3.17 1.35 -17.09
CA GLY A 127 2.94 1.72 -15.71
C GLY A 127 3.80 0.92 -14.72
N ALA A 128 3.93 -0.40 -14.93
CA ALA A 128 4.78 -1.25 -14.09
C ALA A 128 6.26 -0.83 -14.14
N ILE A 129 6.78 -0.50 -15.33
CA ILE A 129 8.13 0.04 -15.47
C ILE A 129 8.25 1.40 -14.78
N GLY A 130 7.26 2.29 -14.95
CA GLY A 130 7.21 3.58 -14.28
C GLY A 130 7.21 3.48 -12.76
N SER A 131 6.49 2.50 -12.19
CA SER A 131 6.52 2.20 -10.76
C SER A 131 7.95 1.89 -10.28
N ILE A 132 8.68 1.03 -11.00
CA ILE A 132 10.06 0.67 -10.67
C ILE A 132 10.97 1.90 -10.75
N ILE A 133 10.92 2.67 -11.84
CA ILE A 133 11.75 3.85 -12.02
C ILE A 133 11.55 4.86 -10.88
N PHE A 134 10.31 5.19 -10.54
CA PHE A 134 10.01 6.15 -9.47
C PHE A 134 10.43 5.65 -8.09
N SER A 135 10.23 4.36 -7.81
CA SER A 135 10.71 3.75 -6.55
C SER A 135 12.22 3.83 -6.42
N LEU A 136 12.94 3.44 -7.47
CA LEU A 136 14.40 3.46 -7.49
C LEU A 136 14.95 4.89 -7.37
N THR A 137 14.37 5.84 -8.09
CA THR A 137 14.80 7.25 -7.99
C THR A 137 14.54 7.82 -6.59
N LEU A 138 13.37 7.57 -5.98
CA LEU A 138 13.06 8.11 -4.67
C LEU A 138 13.96 7.50 -3.59
N ILE A 139 14.06 6.18 -3.51
CA ILE A 139 14.85 5.53 -2.46
C ILE A 139 16.34 5.88 -2.58
N SER A 140 16.88 5.90 -3.81
CA SER A 140 18.29 6.23 -4.04
C SER A 140 18.60 7.70 -3.73
N THR A 141 17.72 8.64 -4.11
CA THR A 141 17.94 10.07 -3.84
C THR A 141 17.81 10.39 -2.36
N THR A 142 16.79 9.84 -1.67
CA THR A 142 16.61 10.08 -0.23
C THR A 142 17.74 9.48 0.59
N THR A 143 18.18 8.27 0.29
CA THR A 143 19.30 7.63 1.02
C THR A 143 20.64 8.30 0.71
N TYR A 144 20.88 8.72 -0.53
CA TYR A 144 22.07 9.50 -0.88
C TYR A 144 22.12 10.83 -0.11
N TYR A 145 20.98 11.54 -0.01
CA TYR A 145 20.89 12.79 0.75
C TYR A 145 21.21 12.59 2.23
N LEU A 146 20.82 11.45 2.83
CA LEU A 146 21.03 11.17 4.25
C LEU A 146 22.43 10.62 4.56
N THR A 147 23.04 9.85 3.65
CA THR A 147 24.27 9.09 3.91
C THR A 147 25.49 9.58 3.10
N ASN A 148 25.26 10.40 2.08
CA ASN A 148 26.25 10.80 1.05
C ASN A 148 26.92 9.60 0.36
N LYS A 149 26.28 8.42 0.39
CA LYS A 149 26.80 7.19 -0.23
C LYS A 149 25.77 6.61 -1.19
N PHE A 150 26.27 6.04 -2.28
CA PHE A 150 25.48 5.25 -3.22
C PHE A 150 25.70 3.78 -2.89
N ASP A 151 24.65 3.08 -2.51
CA ASP A 151 24.73 1.65 -2.14
C ASP A 151 23.84 0.83 -3.07
N LEU A 152 24.42 -0.18 -3.70
CA LEU A 152 23.70 -1.11 -4.57
C LEU A 152 22.62 -1.89 -3.81
N GLY A 153 22.84 -2.19 -2.54
CA GLY A 153 21.86 -2.87 -1.68
C GLY A 153 20.56 -2.08 -1.56
N ILE A 154 20.65 -0.76 -1.40
CA ILE A 154 19.48 0.13 -1.34
C ILE A 154 18.69 0.12 -2.66
N PHE A 155 19.40 0.09 -3.78
CA PHE A 155 18.78 -0.01 -5.10
C PHE A 155 18.01 -1.32 -5.26
N ILE A 156 18.59 -2.43 -4.80
CA ILE A 156 17.93 -3.75 -4.80
C ILE A 156 16.68 -3.74 -3.91
N ILE A 157 16.75 -3.15 -2.70
CA ILE A 157 15.60 -2.98 -1.82
C ILE A 157 14.48 -2.19 -2.52
N GLY A 158 14.80 -1.06 -3.16
CA GLY A 158 13.83 -0.25 -3.90
C GLY A 158 13.12 -1.03 -5.01
N LEU A 159 13.85 -1.90 -5.71
CA LEU A 159 13.30 -2.79 -6.73
C LEU A 159 12.29 -3.77 -6.13
N PHE A 160 12.67 -4.47 -5.05
CA PHE A 160 11.80 -5.43 -4.38
C PHE A 160 10.56 -4.76 -3.77
N VAL A 161 10.71 -3.61 -3.13
CA VAL A 161 9.59 -2.81 -2.61
C VAL A 161 8.60 -2.48 -3.73
N SER A 162 9.08 -2.02 -4.90
CA SER A 162 8.20 -1.71 -6.02
C SER A 162 7.46 -2.93 -6.55
N ILE A 163 8.16 -4.07 -6.70
CA ILE A 163 7.54 -5.33 -7.12
C ILE A 163 6.51 -5.78 -6.08
N GLY A 164 6.84 -5.70 -4.78
CA GLY A 164 5.93 -6.03 -3.69
C GLY A 164 4.66 -5.17 -3.70
N CYS A 165 4.79 -3.86 -3.90
CA CYS A 165 3.63 -2.95 -4.04
C CYS A 165 2.74 -3.36 -5.20
N GLN A 166 3.32 -3.64 -6.37
CA GLN A 166 2.55 -4.06 -7.54
C GLN A 166 1.83 -5.39 -7.32
N LEU A 167 2.48 -6.36 -6.65
CA LEU A 167 1.88 -7.65 -6.31
C LEU A 167 0.75 -7.50 -5.29
N GLY A 168 0.92 -6.66 -4.27
CA GLY A 168 -0.11 -6.39 -3.25
C GLY A 168 -1.39 -5.82 -3.87
N ASP A 169 -1.24 -4.77 -4.68
CA ASP A 169 -2.36 -4.16 -5.37
C ASP A 169 -3.04 -5.16 -6.37
N LEU A 170 -2.26 -5.98 -7.08
CA LEU A 170 -2.81 -7.03 -7.94
C LEU A 170 -3.56 -8.10 -7.13
N PHE A 171 -3.05 -8.49 -5.97
CA PHE A 171 -3.68 -9.48 -5.11
C PHE A 171 -5.04 -9.00 -4.57
N ILE A 172 -5.11 -7.81 -4.01
CA ILE A 172 -6.38 -7.23 -3.54
C ILE A 172 -7.33 -6.97 -4.72
N SER A 173 -6.82 -6.50 -5.85
CA SER A 173 -7.62 -6.36 -7.08
C SER A 173 -8.22 -7.70 -7.53
N PHE A 174 -7.47 -8.80 -7.47
CA PHE A 174 -7.97 -10.14 -7.77
C PHE A 174 -9.11 -10.54 -6.83
N LEU A 175 -8.95 -10.34 -5.51
CA LEU A 175 -9.99 -10.65 -4.53
C LEU A 175 -11.27 -9.84 -4.79
N LYS A 176 -11.15 -8.55 -5.08
CA LYS A 176 -12.30 -7.69 -5.45
C LYS A 176 -13.05 -8.22 -6.67
N ARG A 177 -12.34 -8.65 -7.72
CA ARG A 177 -13.01 -9.23 -8.91
C ARG A 177 -13.71 -10.54 -8.60
N LYS A 178 -13.08 -11.39 -7.77
CA LYS A 178 -13.67 -12.66 -7.36
C LYS A 178 -14.92 -12.49 -6.50
N SER A 179 -15.01 -11.40 -5.76
CA SER A 179 -16.16 -11.00 -4.92
C SER A 179 -17.16 -10.10 -5.67
N SER A 180 -16.94 -9.83 -6.96
CA SER A 180 -17.78 -8.95 -7.80
C SER A 180 -17.95 -7.53 -7.26
N ILE A 181 -16.97 -7.02 -6.50
CA ILE A 181 -16.95 -5.65 -5.97
C ILE A 181 -15.86 -4.81 -6.65
N LYS A 182 -16.00 -3.49 -6.53
CA LYS A 182 -15.04 -2.53 -7.10
C LYS A 182 -14.11 -1.98 -6.04
N ASP A 183 -14.66 -1.57 -4.90
CA ASP A 183 -13.93 -0.95 -3.79
C ASP A 183 -14.10 -1.83 -2.54
N THR A 184 -13.10 -1.88 -1.64
CA THR A 184 -13.11 -2.73 -0.45
C THR A 184 -14.05 -2.22 0.63
N GLY A 185 -14.28 -0.90 0.67
CA GLY A 185 -15.14 -0.24 1.64
C GLY A 185 -15.51 1.18 1.23
N LYS A 186 -16.17 1.92 2.15
CA LYS A 186 -16.58 3.31 1.96
C LYS A 186 -16.06 4.23 3.08
N PHE A 187 -15.05 3.80 3.82
CA PHE A 187 -14.58 4.51 5.01
C PHE A 187 -13.94 5.87 4.66
N LEU A 188 -13.17 5.92 3.58
CA LEU A 188 -12.51 7.16 3.15
C LEU A 188 -13.36 7.89 2.10
N PRO A 189 -13.93 9.08 2.43
CA PRO A 189 -14.75 9.84 1.51
C PRO A 189 -14.02 10.16 0.21
N GLY A 190 -14.52 9.64 -0.91
CA GLY A 190 -13.93 9.83 -2.25
C GLY A 190 -12.73 8.93 -2.57
N HIS A 191 -12.25 8.11 -1.61
CA HIS A 191 -11.07 7.25 -1.78
C HIS A 191 -11.34 5.74 -1.63
N GLY A 192 -12.57 5.31 -1.26
CA GLY A 192 -12.91 3.89 -1.07
C GLY A 192 -12.57 3.37 0.32
N GLY A 193 -12.12 2.13 0.43
CA GLY A 193 -11.73 1.50 1.68
C GLY A 193 -10.31 1.81 2.13
N ILE A 194 -10.00 1.46 3.36
CA ILE A 194 -8.63 1.53 3.92
C ILE A 194 -7.74 0.51 3.23
N LEU A 195 -8.24 -0.72 3.05
CA LEU A 195 -7.49 -1.78 2.41
C LEU A 195 -7.11 -1.45 0.96
N ASP A 196 -7.93 -0.63 0.26
CA ASP A 196 -7.61 -0.10 -1.08
C ASP A 196 -6.43 0.90 -1.08
N ARG A 197 -6.00 1.37 0.08
CA ARG A 197 -4.91 2.35 0.22
C ARG A 197 -3.60 1.75 0.69
N ILE A 198 -3.69 0.62 1.37
CA ILE A 198 -2.52 -0.04 1.93
C ILE A 198 -2.21 -1.37 1.23
N ASP A 199 -2.99 -1.76 0.22
CA ASP A 199 -2.87 -3.03 -0.49
C ASP A 199 -1.46 -3.28 -1.03
N GLY A 200 -0.85 -2.29 -1.67
CA GLY A 200 0.55 -2.34 -2.09
C GLY A 200 1.52 -2.35 -0.91
N MET A 201 1.25 -1.53 0.12
CA MET A 201 2.13 -1.41 1.29
C MET A 201 2.19 -2.69 2.12
N LEU A 202 1.09 -3.45 2.18
CA LEU A 202 1.05 -4.72 2.93
C LEU A 202 2.10 -5.73 2.46
N ILE A 203 2.44 -5.73 1.19
CA ILE A 203 3.49 -6.62 0.66
C ILE A 203 4.80 -5.86 0.45
N GLY A 204 4.76 -4.60 0.03
CA GLY A 204 5.95 -3.82 -0.25
C GLY A 204 6.78 -3.45 0.98
N VAL A 205 6.16 -3.21 2.14
CA VAL A 205 6.89 -2.81 3.36
C VAL A 205 7.63 -3.98 4.04
N PRO A 206 7.07 -5.21 4.12
CA PRO A 206 7.77 -6.34 4.76
C PRO A 206 8.95 -6.91 3.98
N ILE A 207 9.09 -6.57 2.70
CA ILE A 207 10.19 -7.01 1.82
C ILE A 207 11.46 -6.23 2.12
#